data_41c8283e6f51049434da427cf8346e84
#
_entry.id   41c8283e6f51049434da427cf8346e84
#
_cell.length_a   1.000
_cell.length_b   1.000
_cell.length_c   1.000
_cell.angle_alpha   90.00
_cell.angle_beta   90.00
_cell.angle_gamma   90.00
#
_symmetry.space_group_name_H-M   'P 1'
#
loop_
_entity.id
_entity.type
_entity.pdbx_description
1 polymer ?
#
loop_
_entity_poly.entity_id
_entity_poly.type
_entity_poly.pdbx_seq_one_letter_code
_entity_poly.pdbx_strand_id
1 'polypeptide(L)'
;IGEHTDYNGGHVFPCALSIGTYALARKNDCGKMRFYSLNFTRFGMLAVEGPAQEFTNVLADNWCNYPKGVMWAYTQKGYTIDSGLDILYYGNIPNGSGLSSSASIEVATAVILNDQFGFDVDMVEVSKICQFSENKFNGVNCGIMDQFAIAMGKAGHAIFLDTADLSYTYAPLELTGAKIVIACSNKKRGLADSKYNERRSQCETALAQLQAVKPINSLGELTEEEFDAIADTITDPVNRKRAKHAVYENQRTIRAVEALKNNDIALFGKLMNESHVSLRDDYEVTGIELDTLAETAWEQPGVIGSRMTGAGFGGCTVSIVEDDKIDAFIENVGNVYKDKIGYAADFYVV
;
A
#
# COMPACT_ATOMS: atom_id res chain seq x y z
N ILE A 1 -5.36 7.26 -3.75
CA ILE A 1 -4.59 7.98 -4.77
C ILE A 1 -3.28 8.48 -4.16
N GLY A 2 -2.22 8.67 -4.95
CA GLY A 2 -0.89 8.99 -4.47
C GLY A 2 0.06 7.79 -4.47
N GLU A 3 -0.18 6.80 -5.30
CA GLU A 3 0.69 5.64 -5.40
C GLU A 3 2.09 6.03 -5.86
N HIS A 4 3.09 5.49 -5.16
CA HIS A 4 4.52 5.72 -5.39
C HIS A 4 5.02 7.16 -5.10
N THR A 5 4.23 7.99 -4.42
CA THR A 5 4.68 9.32 -3.95
C THR A 5 5.29 9.28 -2.56
N ASP A 6 4.99 8.28 -1.75
CA ASP A 6 5.34 8.18 -0.33
C ASP A 6 6.83 7.98 -0.03
N TYR A 7 7.62 7.50 -0.96
CA TYR A 7 9.07 7.48 -0.86
C TYR A 7 9.75 8.59 -1.68
N ASN A 8 8.94 9.48 -2.25
CA ASN A 8 9.36 10.67 -3.00
C ASN A 8 9.03 11.98 -2.27
N GLY A 9 8.64 11.91 -0.98
CA GLY A 9 8.27 13.07 -0.16
C GLY A 9 7.01 13.78 -0.63
N GLY A 10 6.09 13.04 -1.26
CA GLY A 10 4.81 13.56 -1.73
C GLY A 10 3.66 13.21 -0.79
N HIS A 11 2.45 13.58 -1.21
CA HIS A 11 1.23 13.28 -0.48
C HIS A 11 0.62 11.97 -0.94
N VAL A 12 -0.01 11.25 0.00
CA VAL A 12 -0.85 10.07 -0.26
C VAL A 12 -2.23 10.26 0.34
N PHE A 13 -3.22 9.57 -0.22
CA PHE A 13 -4.60 9.66 0.23
C PHE A 13 -5.25 8.26 0.32
N PRO A 14 -4.78 7.41 1.24
CA PRO A 14 -5.34 6.09 1.47
C PRO A 14 -6.58 6.14 2.39
N CYS A 15 -7.35 5.05 2.37
CA CYS A 15 -8.33 4.72 3.40
C CYS A 15 -8.14 3.28 3.88
N ALA A 16 -8.39 3.04 5.15
CA ALA A 16 -8.47 1.68 5.68
C ALA A 16 -9.80 1.02 5.25
N LEU A 17 -9.73 -0.28 5.02
CA LEU A 17 -10.90 -1.10 4.65
C LEU A 17 -11.47 -1.82 5.86
N SER A 18 -12.70 -2.35 5.71
CA SER A 18 -13.34 -3.20 6.72
C SER A 18 -12.76 -4.63 6.79
N ILE A 19 -11.95 -5.02 5.79
CA ILE A 19 -11.18 -6.27 5.79
C ILE A 19 -9.82 -6.04 6.44
N GLY A 20 -9.31 -7.05 7.18
CA GLY A 20 -8.07 -6.88 7.94
C GLY A 20 -7.50 -8.17 8.47
N THR A 21 -6.50 -8.03 9.34
CA THR A 21 -5.88 -9.14 10.07
C THR A 21 -6.34 -9.14 11.52
N TYR A 22 -6.82 -10.29 11.97
CA TYR A 22 -7.20 -10.56 13.35
C TYR A 22 -6.14 -11.42 14.00
N ALA A 23 -5.90 -11.23 15.30
CA ALA A 23 -4.97 -12.04 16.04
C ALA A 23 -5.46 -12.34 17.47
N LEU A 24 -5.10 -13.53 17.96
CA LEU A 24 -5.23 -13.91 19.36
C LEU A 24 -3.82 -14.14 19.89
N ALA A 25 -3.47 -13.49 20.98
CA ALA A 25 -2.14 -13.60 21.58
C ALA A 25 -2.20 -13.87 23.07
N ARG A 26 -1.18 -14.58 23.56
CA ARG A 26 -0.94 -14.75 25.00
C ARG A 26 0.54 -14.94 25.27
N LYS A 27 0.99 -14.55 26.46
CA LYS A 27 2.31 -14.95 26.97
C LYS A 27 2.35 -16.45 27.23
N ASN A 28 3.53 -17.04 27.07
CA ASN A 28 3.77 -18.44 27.38
C ASN A 28 5.01 -18.62 28.26
N ASP A 29 5.06 -19.77 28.96
CA ASP A 29 6.13 -20.08 29.93
C ASP A 29 7.31 -20.82 29.27
N CYS A 30 7.25 -21.11 27.97
CA CYS A 30 8.32 -21.84 27.28
C CYS A 30 9.40 -20.94 26.67
N GLY A 31 9.25 -19.61 26.78
CA GLY A 31 10.22 -18.64 26.27
C GLY A 31 10.37 -18.59 24.76
N LYS A 32 9.46 -19.22 24.00
CA LYS A 32 9.50 -19.27 22.53
C LYS A 32 8.45 -18.38 21.93
N MET A 33 8.72 -17.79 20.73
CA MET A 33 7.71 -17.20 19.90
C MET A 33 7.08 -18.27 19.04
N ARG A 34 5.77 -18.51 19.19
CA ARG A 34 5.02 -19.50 18.41
C ARG A 34 3.94 -18.84 17.61
N PHE A 35 3.96 -19.08 16.31
CA PHE A 35 3.07 -18.45 15.34
C PHE A 35 2.27 -19.49 14.59
N TYR A 36 0.97 -19.26 14.42
CA TYR A 36 0.10 -20.06 13.59
C TYR A 36 -0.81 -19.16 12.76
N SER A 37 -1.02 -19.49 11.50
CA SER A 37 -1.94 -18.74 10.62
C SER A 37 -3.01 -19.66 10.07
N LEU A 38 -4.27 -19.27 10.23
CA LEU A 38 -5.40 -19.98 9.62
C LEU A 38 -5.43 -19.84 8.09
N ASN A 39 -4.77 -18.82 7.53
CA ASN A 39 -4.63 -18.65 6.08
C ASN A 39 -3.53 -19.55 5.49
N PHE A 40 -2.54 -19.95 6.28
CA PHE A 40 -1.36 -20.67 5.85
C PHE A 40 -1.15 -21.96 6.66
N THR A 41 -2.22 -22.72 6.87
CA THR A 41 -2.21 -23.96 7.69
C THR A 41 -1.18 -24.99 7.26
N ARG A 42 -0.77 -24.97 5.97
CA ARG A 42 0.25 -25.87 5.41
C ARG A 42 1.64 -25.73 6.10
N PHE A 43 1.92 -24.58 6.70
CA PHE A 43 3.19 -24.35 7.42
C PHE A 43 3.14 -24.87 8.86
N GLY A 44 1.95 -25.24 9.36
CA GLY A 44 1.77 -25.64 10.76
C GLY A 44 2.10 -24.50 11.74
N MET A 45 2.48 -24.86 12.95
CA MET A 45 2.97 -23.94 13.96
C MET A 45 4.46 -23.69 13.74
N LEU A 46 4.81 -22.44 13.53
CA LEU A 46 6.21 -22.00 13.43
C LEU A 46 6.67 -21.53 14.82
N ALA A 47 7.77 -22.07 15.29
CA ALA A 47 8.35 -21.71 16.59
C ALA A 47 9.75 -21.12 16.38
N VAL A 48 9.99 -19.97 16.97
CA VAL A 48 11.28 -19.27 16.93
C VAL A 48 11.83 -19.19 18.34
N GLU A 49 13.09 -19.59 18.49
CA GLU A 49 13.82 -19.58 19.76
C GLU A 49 14.85 -18.44 19.77
N GLY A 50 15.24 -18.04 20.96
CA GLY A 50 16.23 -16.99 21.18
C GLY A 50 15.62 -15.62 21.34
N PRO A 51 16.45 -14.63 21.67
CA PRO A 51 16.03 -13.27 21.90
C PRO A 51 15.64 -12.57 20.59
N ALA A 52 14.59 -11.77 20.62
CA ALA A 52 14.02 -11.13 19.41
C ALA A 52 15.02 -10.25 18.64
N GLN A 53 16.02 -9.68 19.32
CA GLN A 53 17.08 -8.89 18.67
C GLN A 53 17.99 -9.71 17.73
N GLU A 54 18.01 -11.04 17.87
CA GLU A 54 18.79 -11.96 17.04
C GLU A 54 17.97 -12.60 15.93
N PHE A 55 16.69 -12.26 15.81
CA PHE A 55 15.86 -12.78 14.74
C PHE A 55 16.39 -12.35 13.37
N THR A 56 16.31 -13.26 12.43
CA THR A 56 16.72 -13.06 11.03
C THR A 56 15.61 -13.46 10.08
N ASN A 57 15.60 -12.87 8.90
CA ASN A 57 14.71 -13.32 7.84
C ASN A 57 15.16 -14.68 7.33
N VAL A 58 14.26 -15.66 7.38
CA VAL A 58 14.50 -17.01 6.89
C VAL A 58 13.45 -17.35 5.84
N LEU A 59 13.88 -17.66 4.61
CA LEU A 59 12.97 -17.90 3.49
C LEU A 59 11.92 -18.99 3.79
N ALA A 60 12.31 -20.03 4.53
CA ALA A 60 11.42 -21.14 4.91
C ALA A 60 10.29 -20.71 5.85
N ASP A 61 10.49 -19.64 6.64
CA ASP A 61 9.49 -19.13 7.57
C ASP A 61 8.37 -18.34 6.85
N ASN A 62 8.58 -18.01 5.57
CA ASN A 62 7.58 -17.38 4.71
C ASN A 62 6.88 -16.19 5.38
N TRP A 63 5.54 -16.26 5.56
CA TRP A 63 4.72 -15.21 6.17
C TRP A 63 5.15 -14.84 7.60
N CYS A 64 5.77 -15.76 8.32
CA CYS A 64 6.22 -15.54 9.71
C CYS A 64 7.36 -14.52 9.81
N ASN A 65 8.03 -14.20 8.69
CA ASN A 65 9.05 -13.17 8.67
C ASN A 65 8.49 -11.76 8.97
N TYR A 66 7.21 -11.49 8.67
CA TYR A 66 6.58 -10.20 9.01
C TYR A 66 6.48 -9.99 10.53
N PRO A 67 5.82 -10.86 11.31
CA PRO A 67 5.78 -10.70 12.77
C PRO A 67 7.16 -10.79 13.43
N LYS A 68 8.07 -11.65 12.94
CA LYS A 68 9.46 -11.69 13.41
C LYS A 68 10.18 -10.36 13.20
N GLY A 69 10.02 -9.78 12.03
CA GLY A 69 10.62 -8.49 11.67
C GLY A 69 10.13 -7.36 12.56
N VAL A 70 8.84 -7.33 12.92
CA VAL A 70 8.30 -6.34 13.86
C VAL A 70 8.90 -6.52 15.25
N MET A 71 8.97 -7.75 15.76
CA MET A 71 9.60 -8.02 17.06
C MET A 71 11.07 -7.57 17.07
N TRP A 72 11.82 -7.93 16.02
CA TRP A 72 13.19 -7.46 15.84
C TRP A 72 13.26 -5.93 15.79
N ALA A 73 12.39 -5.26 15.03
CA ALA A 73 12.39 -3.81 14.89
C ALA A 73 12.12 -3.10 16.22
N TYR A 74 11.21 -3.61 17.05
CA TYR A 74 10.98 -3.10 18.41
C TYR A 74 12.26 -3.16 19.25
N THR A 75 13.01 -4.28 19.20
CA THR A 75 14.27 -4.37 19.94
C THR A 75 15.34 -3.41 19.45
N GLN A 76 15.39 -3.09 18.15
CA GLN A 76 16.29 -2.08 17.60
C GLN A 76 15.95 -0.66 18.10
N LYS A 77 14.72 -0.46 18.55
CA LYS A 77 14.26 0.80 19.17
C LYS A 77 14.40 0.80 20.70
N GLY A 78 15.00 -0.24 21.27
CA GLY A 78 15.27 -0.35 22.71
C GLY A 78 14.16 -0.98 23.55
N TYR A 79 13.11 -1.49 22.95
CA TYR A 79 12.06 -2.22 23.66
C TYR A 79 12.52 -3.65 23.98
N THR A 80 12.20 -4.11 25.18
CA THR A 80 12.59 -5.45 25.65
C THR A 80 11.42 -6.42 25.60
N ILE A 81 11.54 -7.48 24.82
CA ILE A 81 10.59 -8.59 24.75
C ILE A 81 11.14 -9.72 25.62
N ASP A 82 10.67 -9.82 26.85
CA ASP A 82 11.24 -10.65 27.91
C ASP A 82 10.52 -11.98 28.16
N SER A 83 9.47 -12.27 27.40
CA SER A 83 8.74 -13.54 27.49
C SER A 83 8.33 -14.07 26.13
N GLY A 84 8.05 -15.39 26.04
CA GLY A 84 7.51 -16.00 24.85
C GLY A 84 6.06 -15.61 24.60
N LEU A 85 5.63 -15.67 23.34
CA LEU A 85 4.26 -15.42 22.91
C LEU A 85 3.74 -16.58 22.06
N ASP A 86 2.45 -16.91 22.25
CA ASP A 86 1.67 -17.70 21.31
C ASP A 86 0.76 -16.77 20.54
N ILE A 87 0.84 -16.76 19.22
CA ILE A 87 0.01 -15.87 18.39
C ILE A 87 -0.66 -16.68 17.28
N LEU A 88 -1.98 -16.56 17.20
CA LEU A 88 -2.82 -17.09 16.12
C LEU A 88 -3.29 -15.93 15.25
N TYR A 89 -3.02 -15.99 13.94
CA TYR A 89 -3.47 -15.01 12.97
C TYR A 89 -4.56 -15.55 12.04
N TYR A 90 -5.47 -14.68 11.69
CA TYR A 90 -6.43 -14.87 10.61
C TYR A 90 -6.63 -13.56 9.86
N GLY A 91 -6.54 -13.58 8.54
CA GLY A 91 -6.81 -12.42 7.68
C GLY A 91 -7.90 -12.72 6.65
N ASN A 92 -8.77 -11.75 6.40
CA ASN A 92 -9.73 -11.79 5.30
C ASN A 92 -9.34 -10.87 4.13
N ILE A 93 -8.14 -10.28 4.18
CA ILE A 93 -7.52 -9.60 3.04
C ILE A 93 -7.06 -10.66 2.05
N PRO A 94 -7.38 -10.55 0.74
CA PRO A 94 -6.85 -11.47 -0.27
C PRO A 94 -5.31 -11.46 -0.28
N ASN A 95 -4.71 -12.64 -0.16
CA ASN A 95 -3.26 -12.76 -0.07
C ASN A 95 -2.57 -12.37 -1.38
N GLY A 96 -1.54 -11.53 -1.31
CA GLY A 96 -0.77 -11.10 -2.47
C GLY A 96 -1.53 -10.17 -3.43
N SER A 97 -2.66 -9.62 -2.99
CA SER A 97 -3.53 -8.76 -3.78
C SER A 97 -3.05 -7.30 -3.90
N GLY A 98 -2.04 -6.89 -3.13
CA GLY A 98 -1.63 -5.47 -3.06
C GLY A 98 -2.53 -4.60 -2.18
N LEU A 99 -3.34 -5.23 -1.34
CA LEU A 99 -4.18 -4.56 -0.34
C LEU A 99 -3.50 -4.56 1.03
N SER A 100 -2.19 -4.36 1.06
CA SER A 100 -1.40 -4.13 2.28
C SER A 100 -1.49 -5.25 3.33
N SER A 101 -1.59 -6.52 2.90
CA SER A 101 -1.67 -7.64 3.85
C SER A 101 -0.41 -7.79 4.71
N SER A 102 0.77 -7.41 4.22
CA SER A 102 2.03 -7.36 4.99
C SER A 102 1.95 -6.31 6.10
N ALA A 103 1.63 -5.08 5.77
CA ALA A 103 1.47 -4.02 6.76
C ALA A 103 0.36 -4.34 7.77
N SER A 104 -0.70 -5.03 7.36
CA SER A 104 -1.79 -5.43 8.26
C SER A 104 -1.33 -6.41 9.35
N ILE A 105 -0.55 -7.44 9.01
CA ILE A 105 -0.02 -8.36 10.02
C ILE A 105 1.09 -7.72 10.85
N GLU A 106 1.88 -6.80 10.27
CA GLU A 106 2.91 -6.04 10.99
C GLU A 106 2.28 -5.15 12.06
N VAL A 107 1.31 -4.32 11.70
CA VAL A 107 0.62 -3.43 12.65
C VAL A 107 -0.14 -4.25 13.71
N ALA A 108 -0.82 -5.33 13.33
CA ALA A 108 -1.47 -6.23 14.30
C ALA A 108 -0.46 -6.81 15.30
N THR A 109 0.75 -7.18 14.84
CA THR A 109 1.82 -7.66 15.71
C THR A 109 2.32 -6.56 16.66
N ALA A 110 2.50 -5.35 16.15
CA ALA A 110 2.92 -4.19 16.97
C ALA A 110 1.90 -3.87 18.07
N VAL A 111 0.62 -3.91 17.75
CA VAL A 111 -0.45 -3.72 18.75
C VAL A 111 -0.41 -4.83 19.81
N ILE A 112 -0.16 -6.08 19.42
CA ILE A 112 0.03 -7.19 20.38
C ILE A 112 1.21 -6.91 21.31
N LEU A 113 2.34 -6.44 20.76
CA LEU A 113 3.52 -6.13 21.59
C LEU A 113 3.23 -5.00 22.58
N ASN A 114 2.56 -3.94 22.13
CA ASN A 114 2.14 -2.85 23.01
C ASN A 114 1.27 -3.38 24.17
N ASP A 115 0.26 -4.20 23.87
CA ASP A 115 -0.64 -4.77 24.88
C ASP A 115 0.07 -5.74 25.83
N GLN A 116 0.79 -6.71 25.28
CA GLN A 116 1.37 -7.80 26.06
C GLN A 116 2.57 -7.38 26.92
N PHE A 117 3.33 -6.39 26.49
CA PHE A 117 4.53 -5.91 27.20
C PHE A 117 4.35 -4.54 27.85
N GLY A 118 3.18 -3.92 27.67
CA GLY A 118 2.88 -2.60 28.24
C GLY A 118 3.69 -1.48 27.59
N PHE A 119 4.01 -1.62 26.30
CA PHE A 119 4.69 -0.56 25.57
C PHE A 119 3.70 0.56 25.25
N ASP A 120 4.11 1.81 25.46
CA ASP A 120 3.32 3.00 25.15
C ASP A 120 3.82 3.63 23.85
N VAL A 121 3.74 2.86 22.75
CA VAL A 121 4.14 3.32 21.43
C VAL A 121 2.92 3.86 20.70
N ASP A 122 2.94 5.15 20.34
CA ASP A 122 1.85 5.74 19.56
C ASP A 122 1.77 5.15 18.14
N MET A 123 0.60 5.27 17.50
CA MET A 123 0.33 4.59 16.23
C MET A 123 1.12 5.18 15.06
N VAL A 124 1.57 6.43 15.12
CA VAL A 124 2.47 7.00 14.11
C VAL A 124 3.85 6.35 14.23
N GLU A 125 4.38 6.20 15.46
CA GLU A 125 5.66 5.49 15.66
C GLU A 125 5.51 3.99 15.34
N VAL A 126 4.38 3.36 15.64
CA VAL A 126 4.06 1.98 15.20
C VAL A 126 4.21 1.86 13.69
N SER A 127 3.64 2.79 12.92
CA SER A 127 3.75 2.75 11.45
C SER A 127 5.19 2.84 10.96
N LYS A 128 6.02 3.67 11.61
CA LYS A 128 7.47 3.79 11.31
C LYS A 128 8.25 2.52 11.66
N ILE A 129 7.95 1.89 12.80
CA ILE A 129 8.59 0.64 13.22
C ILE A 129 8.24 -0.48 12.25
N CYS A 130 6.98 -0.58 11.80
CA CYS A 130 6.55 -1.57 10.83
C CYS A 130 7.21 -1.33 9.45
N GLN A 131 7.26 -0.10 8.97
CA GLN A 131 8.01 0.25 7.75
C GLN A 131 9.50 -0.10 7.88
N PHE A 132 10.12 0.19 9.01
CA PHE A 132 11.52 -0.16 9.27
C PHE A 132 11.73 -1.68 9.24
N SER A 133 10.80 -2.46 9.79
CA SER A 133 10.78 -3.92 9.70
C SER A 133 10.74 -4.39 8.24
N GLU A 134 9.83 -3.86 7.45
CA GLU A 134 9.70 -4.25 6.04
C GLU A 134 10.95 -3.89 5.23
N ASN A 135 11.51 -2.70 5.44
CA ASN A 135 12.69 -2.23 4.73
C ASN A 135 13.99 -2.95 5.14
N LYS A 136 14.20 -3.18 6.43
CA LYS A 136 15.50 -3.67 6.94
C LYS A 136 15.51 -5.16 7.22
N PHE A 137 14.39 -5.74 7.60
CA PHE A 137 14.28 -7.16 7.90
C PHE A 137 13.78 -7.97 6.70
N ASN A 138 12.75 -7.49 5.99
CA ASN A 138 12.17 -8.16 4.84
C ASN A 138 12.80 -7.75 3.50
N GLY A 139 13.52 -6.62 3.43
CA GLY A 139 14.29 -6.18 2.26
C GLY A 139 13.46 -5.51 1.16
N VAL A 140 12.23 -5.10 1.45
CA VAL A 140 11.37 -4.33 0.55
C VAL A 140 11.48 -2.86 0.91
N ASN A 141 12.05 -2.02 0.05
CA ASN A 141 12.25 -0.59 0.31
C ASN A 141 10.95 0.20 0.08
N CYS A 142 9.87 -0.21 0.78
CA CYS A 142 8.57 0.45 0.67
C CYS A 142 8.56 1.87 1.29
N GLY A 143 7.59 2.68 0.86
CA GLY A 143 7.19 3.90 1.55
C GLY A 143 6.38 3.59 2.82
N ILE A 144 5.76 4.62 3.41
CA ILE A 144 5.05 4.47 4.69
C ILE A 144 3.53 4.32 4.53
N MET A 145 3.00 4.51 3.32
CA MET A 145 1.56 4.64 3.08
C MET A 145 0.75 3.48 3.68
N ASP A 146 1.16 2.24 3.45
CA ASP A 146 0.42 1.05 3.85
C ASP A 146 0.35 0.89 5.37
N GLN A 147 1.49 1.01 6.05
CA GLN A 147 1.55 0.91 7.51
C GLN A 147 0.80 2.07 8.17
N PHE A 148 0.91 3.29 7.60
CA PHE A 148 0.22 4.45 8.14
C PHE A 148 -1.30 4.36 7.95
N ALA A 149 -1.75 3.90 6.79
CA ALA A 149 -3.18 3.73 6.49
C ALA A 149 -3.86 2.75 7.47
N ILE A 150 -3.16 1.65 7.83
CA ILE A 150 -3.69 0.65 8.76
C ILE A 150 -3.60 1.15 10.20
N ALA A 151 -2.48 1.74 10.60
CA ALA A 151 -2.26 2.20 11.96
C ALA A 151 -3.18 3.37 12.34
N MET A 152 -3.44 4.27 11.41
CA MET A 152 -4.18 5.52 11.62
C MET A 152 -5.57 5.53 10.99
N GLY A 153 -6.04 4.40 10.47
CA GLY A 153 -7.35 4.28 9.83
C GLY A 153 -8.51 4.73 10.73
N LYS A 154 -9.44 5.49 10.16
CA LYS A 154 -10.64 5.98 10.84
C LYS A 154 -11.88 5.68 9.99
N ALA A 155 -12.90 5.09 10.60
CA ALA A 155 -14.14 4.76 9.91
C ALA A 155 -14.75 5.98 9.20
N GLY A 156 -15.18 5.80 7.93
CA GLY A 156 -15.79 6.85 7.12
C GLY A 156 -14.83 7.97 6.69
N HIS A 157 -13.51 7.77 6.78
CA HIS A 157 -12.52 8.78 6.42
C HIS A 157 -11.38 8.19 5.62
N ALA A 158 -10.84 9.01 4.71
CA ALA A 158 -9.51 8.81 4.14
C ALA A 158 -8.49 9.69 4.85
N ILE A 159 -7.22 9.33 4.75
CA ILE A 159 -6.11 10.02 5.40
C ILE A 159 -5.35 10.81 4.33
N PHE A 160 -5.32 12.14 4.42
CA PHE A 160 -4.42 12.96 3.63
C PHE A 160 -3.13 13.13 4.41
N LEU A 161 -2.08 12.44 3.95
CA LEU A 161 -0.78 12.36 4.61
C LEU A 161 0.28 13.02 3.75
N ASP A 162 1.02 13.97 4.31
CA ASP A 162 2.29 14.44 3.79
C ASP A 162 3.39 13.50 4.27
N THR A 163 4.07 12.81 3.34
CA THR A 163 5.08 11.81 3.70
C THR A 163 6.46 12.41 3.99
N ALA A 164 6.64 13.71 3.76
CA ALA A 164 7.88 14.42 4.08
C ALA A 164 8.06 14.62 5.60
N ASP A 165 6.96 14.93 6.31
CA ASP A 165 6.99 15.21 7.76
C ASP A 165 6.00 14.39 8.58
N LEU A 166 5.19 13.56 7.91
CA LEU A 166 4.10 12.75 8.47
C LEU A 166 2.95 13.57 9.09
N SER A 167 2.80 14.82 8.71
CA SER A 167 1.60 15.58 9.02
C SER A 167 0.41 15.02 8.26
N TYR A 168 -0.74 14.92 8.92
CA TYR A 168 -1.92 14.32 8.28
C TYR A 168 -3.21 14.97 8.73
N THR A 169 -4.23 14.85 7.88
CA THR A 169 -5.61 15.22 8.20
C THR A 169 -6.57 14.15 7.71
N TYR A 170 -7.73 14.06 8.35
CA TYR A 170 -8.80 13.18 7.90
C TYR A 170 -9.74 13.95 6.98
N ALA A 171 -10.06 13.37 5.83
CA ALA A 171 -11.12 13.85 4.96
C ALA A 171 -12.29 12.86 5.00
N PRO A 172 -13.54 13.32 5.17
CA PRO A 172 -14.70 12.45 5.08
C PRO A 172 -14.74 11.72 3.73
N LEU A 173 -15.02 10.42 3.77
CA LEU A 173 -15.22 9.59 2.59
C LEU A 173 -16.70 9.14 2.59
N GLU A 174 -17.58 10.04 2.17
CA GLU A 174 -19.01 9.81 2.09
C GLU A 174 -19.41 9.61 0.61
N LEU A 175 -19.58 8.35 0.23
CA LEU A 175 -19.99 7.97 -1.12
C LEU A 175 -21.52 7.71 -1.12
N THR A 176 -22.32 8.79 -1.09
CA THR A 176 -23.78 8.63 -1.12
C THR A 176 -24.25 8.05 -2.43
N GLY A 177 -24.87 6.86 -2.39
CA GLY A 177 -25.39 6.16 -3.58
C GLY A 177 -24.33 5.47 -4.41
N ALA A 178 -23.11 5.31 -3.90
CA ALA A 178 -22.03 4.58 -4.55
C ALA A 178 -21.19 3.83 -3.52
N LYS A 179 -20.44 2.83 -3.96
CA LYS A 179 -19.51 2.04 -3.15
C LYS A 179 -18.16 1.88 -3.82
N ILE A 180 -17.19 1.51 -3.01
CA ILE A 180 -15.91 1.06 -3.50
C ILE A 180 -16.01 -0.42 -3.87
N VAL A 181 -15.63 -0.74 -5.11
CA VAL A 181 -15.49 -2.11 -5.61
C VAL A 181 -14.02 -2.36 -5.92
N ILE A 182 -13.46 -3.36 -5.27
CA ILE A 182 -12.07 -3.80 -5.48
C ILE A 182 -12.12 -5.00 -6.42
N ALA A 183 -11.34 -4.96 -7.50
CA ALA A 183 -11.17 -6.10 -8.40
C ALA A 183 -9.73 -6.60 -8.32
N CYS A 184 -9.53 -7.83 -7.80
CA CYS A 184 -8.23 -8.48 -7.70
C CYS A 184 -7.91 -9.24 -8.98
N SER A 185 -6.79 -8.91 -9.60
CA SER A 185 -6.38 -9.53 -10.88
C SER A 185 -6.00 -10.99 -10.76
N ASN A 186 -5.74 -11.52 -9.56
CA ASN A 186 -5.25 -12.88 -9.34
C ASN A 186 -3.93 -13.20 -10.07
N LYS A 187 -3.22 -12.19 -10.57
CA LYS A 187 -1.90 -12.35 -11.14
C LYS A 187 -0.91 -12.78 -10.06
N LYS A 188 -0.22 -13.91 -10.29
CA LYS A 188 0.86 -14.34 -9.38
C LYS A 188 2.03 -13.36 -9.46
N ARG A 189 2.38 -12.75 -8.34
CA ARG A 189 3.54 -11.85 -8.22
C ARG A 189 4.82 -12.67 -8.23
N GLY A 190 5.67 -12.48 -9.24
CA GLY A 190 6.97 -13.14 -9.34
C GLY A 190 8.12 -12.27 -8.87
N LEU A 191 8.32 -11.13 -9.51
CA LEU A 191 9.46 -10.21 -9.27
C LEU A 191 8.98 -8.81 -8.84
N ALA A 192 7.84 -8.72 -8.14
CA ALA A 192 7.24 -7.43 -7.77
C ALA A 192 8.19 -6.60 -6.89
N ASP A 193 8.80 -7.21 -5.88
CA ASP A 193 9.68 -6.51 -4.92
C ASP A 193 10.94 -5.95 -5.59
N SER A 194 11.56 -6.72 -6.50
CA SER A 194 12.72 -6.24 -7.25
C SER A 194 12.38 -5.09 -8.19
N LYS A 195 11.23 -5.14 -8.86
CA LYS A 195 10.75 -4.06 -9.71
C LYS A 195 10.32 -2.83 -8.92
N TYR A 196 9.77 -3.00 -7.75
CA TYR A 196 9.45 -1.90 -6.84
C TYR A 196 10.73 -1.15 -6.45
N ASN A 197 11.76 -1.88 -6.00
CA ASN A 197 13.05 -1.30 -5.66
C ASN A 197 13.71 -0.61 -6.86
N GLU A 198 13.55 -1.14 -8.07
CA GLU A 198 14.01 -0.51 -9.31
C GLU A 198 13.33 0.85 -9.54
N ARG A 199 12.00 0.94 -9.40
CA ARG A 199 11.26 2.20 -9.54
C ARG A 199 11.74 3.26 -8.55
N ARG A 200 11.96 2.87 -7.30
CA ARG A 200 12.50 3.76 -6.28
C ARG A 200 13.89 4.26 -6.66
N SER A 201 14.80 3.38 -7.06
CA SER A 201 16.15 3.76 -7.50
C SER A 201 16.15 4.70 -8.72
N GLN A 202 15.22 4.51 -9.66
CA GLN A 202 15.04 5.39 -10.82
C GLN A 202 14.62 6.81 -10.38
N CYS A 203 13.71 6.93 -9.41
CA CYS A 203 13.32 8.24 -8.85
C CYS A 203 14.48 8.88 -8.07
N GLU A 204 15.22 8.13 -7.26
CA GLU A 204 16.38 8.62 -6.51
C GLU A 204 17.47 9.15 -7.47
N THR A 205 17.70 8.44 -8.58
CA THR A 205 18.65 8.89 -9.63
C THR A 205 18.16 10.19 -10.30
N ALA A 206 16.87 10.29 -10.61
CA ALA A 206 16.29 11.50 -11.18
C ALA A 206 16.40 12.69 -10.21
N LEU A 207 16.09 12.49 -8.94
CA LEU A 207 16.20 13.51 -7.89
C LEU A 207 17.63 14.03 -7.79
N ALA A 208 18.64 13.15 -7.77
CA ALA A 208 20.04 13.54 -7.68
C ALA A 208 20.46 14.42 -8.86
N GLN A 209 19.93 14.18 -10.06
CA GLN A 209 20.21 15.05 -11.24
C GLN A 209 19.51 16.40 -11.12
N LEU A 210 18.26 16.45 -10.65
CA LEU A 210 17.54 17.72 -10.45
C LEU A 210 18.15 18.58 -9.34
N GLN A 211 18.72 17.96 -8.31
CA GLN A 211 19.43 18.66 -7.23
C GLN A 211 20.66 19.46 -7.71
N ALA A 212 21.19 19.13 -8.88
CA ALA A 212 22.29 19.90 -9.48
C ALA A 212 21.84 21.30 -9.97
N VAL A 213 20.54 21.50 -10.22
CA VAL A 213 19.99 22.76 -10.77
C VAL A 213 18.98 23.42 -9.86
N LYS A 214 18.40 22.70 -8.89
CA LYS A 214 17.41 23.22 -7.95
C LYS A 214 17.62 22.60 -6.55
N PRO A 215 17.68 23.41 -5.47
CA PRO A 215 17.87 22.90 -4.11
C PRO A 215 16.55 22.31 -3.56
N ILE A 216 16.30 21.04 -3.84
CA ILE A 216 15.15 20.28 -3.36
C ILE A 216 15.63 19.03 -2.61
N ASN A 217 14.86 18.56 -1.63
CA ASN A 217 15.16 17.34 -0.88
C ASN A 217 14.40 16.13 -1.44
N SER A 218 13.26 16.38 -2.12
CA SER A 218 12.41 15.34 -2.67
C SER A 218 11.70 15.81 -3.94
N LEU A 219 11.20 14.86 -4.74
CA LEU A 219 10.38 15.17 -5.92
C LEU A 219 9.04 15.81 -5.54
N GLY A 220 8.50 15.48 -4.36
CA GLY A 220 7.26 16.04 -3.85
C GLY A 220 7.27 17.54 -3.60
N GLU A 221 8.46 18.17 -3.52
CA GLU A 221 8.60 19.63 -3.37
C GLU A 221 8.31 20.41 -4.67
N LEU A 222 8.24 19.72 -5.82
CA LEU A 222 8.05 20.36 -7.13
C LEU A 222 6.58 20.48 -7.50
N THR A 223 6.22 21.63 -8.11
CA THR A 223 5.00 21.73 -8.92
C THR A 223 5.21 21.11 -10.30
N GLU A 224 4.12 20.89 -11.05
CA GLU A 224 4.20 20.39 -12.43
C GLU A 224 5.01 21.34 -13.32
N GLU A 225 4.76 22.67 -13.23
CA GLU A 225 5.46 23.70 -14.00
C GLU A 225 6.94 23.79 -13.64
N GLU A 226 7.28 23.68 -12.36
CA GLU A 226 8.68 23.67 -11.92
C GLU A 226 9.44 22.46 -12.41
N PHE A 227 8.80 21.28 -12.39
CA PHE A 227 9.37 20.05 -12.93
C PHE A 227 9.60 20.16 -14.44
N ASP A 228 8.58 20.60 -15.19
CA ASP A 228 8.67 20.73 -16.67
C ASP A 228 9.79 21.66 -17.10
N ALA A 229 10.03 22.74 -16.33
CA ALA A 229 11.10 23.71 -16.61
C ALA A 229 12.52 23.12 -16.48
N ILE A 230 12.70 22.05 -15.68
CA ILE A 230 14.01 21.46 -15.41
C ILE A 230 14.11 19.97 -15.78
N ALA A 231 13.03 19.37 -16.31
CA ALA A 231 12.95 17.93 -16.61
C ALA A 231 14.05 17.44 -17.55
N ASP A 232 14.53 18.27 -18.47
CA ASP A 232 15.60 17.94 -19.42
C ASP A 232 16.97 17.73 -18.73
N THR A 233 17.13 18.14 -17.49
CA THR A 233 18.32 17.82 -16.68
C THR A 233 18.42 16.31 -16.40
N ILE A 234 17.29 15.60 -16.38
CA ILE A 234 17.27 14.15 -16.23
C ILE A 234 17.62 13.52 -17.58
N THR A 235 18.83 12.98 -17.69
CA THR A 235 19.39 12.50 -18.97
C THR A 235 18.75 11.20 -19.46
N ASP A 236 18.37 10.30 -18.53
CA ASP A 236 17.69 9.04 -18.87
C ASP A 236 16.19 9.30 -19.03
N PRO A 237 15.60 9.03 -20.23
CA PRO A 237 14.17 9.24 -20.47
C PRO A 237 13.26 8.37 -19.61
N VAL A 238 13.74 7.19 -19.16
CA VAL A 238 12.98 6.33 -18.26
C VAL A 238 12.91 6.97 -16.87
N ASN A 239 14.05 7.40 -16.31
CA ASN A 239 14.08 8.08 -15.02
C ASN A 239 13.26 9.39 -15.04
N ARG A 240 13.28 10.11 -16.18
CA ARG A 240 12.46 11.32 -16.37
C ARG A 240 10.96 11.00 -16.28
N LYS A 241 10.49 9.92 -16.90
CA LYS A 241 9.09 9.46 -16.79
C LYS A 241 8.74 9.11 -15.34
N ARG A 242 9.62 8.39 -14.61
CA ARG A 242 9.36 8.06 -13.20
C ARG A 242 9.23 9.30 -12.33
N ALA A 243 10.15 10.27 -12.50
CA ALA A 243 10.09 11.54 -11.77
C ALA A 243 8.84 12.35 -12.15
N LYS A 244 8.46 12.39 -13.43
CA LYS A 244 7.22 13.02 -13.89
C LYS A 244 6.01 12.43 -13.17
N HIS A 245 5.89 11.09 -13.13
CA HIS A 245 4.80 10.46 -12.39
C HIS A 245 4.77 10.93 -10.92
N ALA A 246 5.91 10.87 -10.22
CA ALA A 246 5.99 11.23 -8.80
C ALA A 246 5.52 12.66 -8.54
N VAL A 247 5.96 13.63 -9.36
CA VAL A 247 5.56 15.05 -9.23
C VAL A 247 4.08 15.25 -9.57
N TYR A 248 3.64 14.75 -10.71
CA TYR A 248 2.27 14.93 -11.20
C TYR A 248 1.26 14.18 -10.33
N GLU A 249 1.59 12.98 -9.83
CA GLU A 249 0.72 12.24 -8.93
C GLU A 249 0.58 12.92 -7.57
N ASN A 250 1.66 13.53 -7.06
CA ASN A 250 1.60 14.35 -5.86
C ASN A 250 0.61 15.51 -6.03
N GLN A 251 0.72 16.27 -7.12
CA GLN A 251 -0.20 17.39 -7.41
C GLN A 251 -1.64 16.90 -7.66
N ARG A 252 -1.80 15.75 -8.31
CA ARG A 252 -3.10 15.10 -8.53
C ARG A 252 -3.75 14.69 -7.22
N THR A 253 -2.96 14.17 -6.27
CA THR A 253 -3.44 13.79 -4.93
C THR A 253 -3.99 15.00 -4.18
N ILE A 254 -3.28 16.10 -4.19
CA ILE A 254 -3.75 17.36 -3.56
C ILE A 254 -5.07 17.80 -4.18
N ARG A 255 -5.17 17.82 -5.52
CA ARG A 255 -6.43 18.16 -6.24
C ARG A 255 -7.57 17.18 -5.93
N ALA A 256 -7.27 15.90 -5.75
CA ALA A 256 -8.27 14.89 -5.43
C ALA A 256 -8.86 15.10 -4.03
N VAL A 257 -8.05 15.45 -3.05
CA VAL A 257 -8.51 15.79 -1.70
C VAL A 257 -9.42 17.02 -1.72
N GLU A 258 -9.06 18.05 -2.46
CA GLU A 258 -9.89 19.25 -2.59
C GLU A 258 -11.21 18.96 -3.33
N ALA A 259 -11.20 18.09 -4.35
CA ALA A 259 -12.42 17.65 -5.02
C ALA A 259 -13.39 16.97 -4.04
N LEU A 260 -12.89 16.04 -3.19
CA LEU A 260 -13.73 15.39 -2.16
C LEU A 260 -14.24 16.38 -1.11
N LYS A 261 -13.41 17.28 -0.61
CA LYS A 261 -13.84 18.32 0.36
C LYS A 261 -14.95 19.20 -0.19
N ASN A 262 -14.94 19.43 -1.51
CA ASN A 262 -15.97 20.22 -2.21
C ASN A 262 -17.15 19.35 -2.72
N ASN A 263 -17.18 18.07 -2.37
CA ASN A 263 -18.19 17.09 -2.84
C ASN A 263 -18.25 16.98 -4.38
N ASP A 264 -17.13 17.21 -5.06
CA ASP A 264 -16.99 17.04 -6.52
C ASP A 264 -16.50 15.63 -6.82
N ILE A 265 -17.40 14.67 -6.67
CA ILE A 265 -17.12 13.24 -6.89
C ILE A 265 -16.78 12.95 -8.35
N ALA A 266 -17.34 13.71 -9.29
CA ALA A 266 -17.04 13.57 -10.71
C ALA A 266 -15.58 13.93 -11.02
N LEU A 267 -15.08 15.04 -10.48
CA LEU A 267 -13.67 15.42 -10.60
C LEU A 267 -12.77 14.40 -9.92
N PHE A 268 -13.16 13.92 -8.73
CA PHE A 268 -12.40 12.88 -8.02
C PHE A 268 -12.23 11.61 -8.87
N GLY A 269 -13.32 11.13 -9.49
CA GLY A 269 -13.27 9.98 -10.38
C GLY A 269 -12.40 10.19 -11.61
N LYS A 270 -12.46 11.39 -12.21
CA LYS A 270 -11.56 11.76 -13.32
C LYS A 270 -10.09 11.70 -12.89
N LEU A 271 -9.75 12.24 -11.71
CA LEU A 271 -8.39 12.21 -11.17
C LEU A 271 -7.92 10.78 -10.86
N MET A 272 -8.83 9.88 -10.44
CA MET A 272 -8.52 8.45 -10.32
C MET A 272 -8.12 7.85 -11.67
N ASN A 273 -8.87 8.12 -12.74
CA ASN A 273 -8.56 7.60 -14.08
C ASN A 273 -7.22 8.15 -14.60
N GLU A 274 -6.95 9.44 -14.40
CA GLU A 274 -5.68 10.08 -14.77
C GLU A 274 -4.49 9.48 -14.00
N SER A 275 -4.68 9.15 -12.72
CA SER A 275 -3.69 8.44 -11.90
C SER A 275 -3.33 7.08 -12.52
N HIS A 276 -4.35 6.29 -12.94
CA HIS A 276 -4.09 5.01 -13.60
C HIS A 276 -3.31 5.17 -14.90
N VAL A 277 -3.67 6.14 -15.73
CA VAL A 277 -2.94 6.44 -16.99
C VAL A 277 -1.47 6.77 -16.71
N SER A 278 -1.21 7.60 -15.72
CA SER A 278 0.18 7.94 -15.32
C SER A 278 0.95 6.73 -14.78
N LEU A 279 0.29 5.87 -13.99
CA LEU A 279 0.87 4.62 -13.50
C LEU A 279 1.18 3.62 -14.63
N ARG A 280 0.36 3.63 -15.71
CA ARG A 280 0.56 2.81 -16.90
C ARG A 280 1.69 3.36 -17.78
N ASP A 281 1.63 4.64 -18.16
CA ASP A 281 2.44 5.21 -19.24
C ASP A 281 3.75 5.84 -18.76
N ASP A 282 3.75 6.46 -17.57
CA ASP A 282 4.91 7.13 -17.00
C ASP A 282 5.64 6.23 -15.97
N TYR A 283 4.89 5.45 -15.17
CA TYR A 283 5.51 4.61 -14.13
C TYR A 283 5.67 3.15 -14.53
N GLU A 284 4.86 2.65 -15.45
CA GLU A 284 4.90 1.28 -16.02
C GLU A 284 4.82 0.19 -14.94
N VAL A 285 3.79 0.28 -14.09
CA VAL A 285 3.55 -0.67 -12.99
C VAL A 285 2.23 -1.42 -13.10
N THR A 286 1.38 -1.11 -14.10
CA THR A 286 0.04 -1.70 -14.23
C THR A 286 0.08 -3.08 -14.90
N GLY A 287 0.42 -3.14 -16.17
CA GLY A 287 0.37 -4.34 -17.00
C GLY A 287 -1.03 -4.70 -17.48
N ILE A 288 -1.10 -5.64 -18.40
CA ILE A 288 -2.33 -5.96 -19.14
C ILE A 288 -3.50 -6.32 -18.21
N GLU A 289 -3.24 -6.97 -17.08
CA GLU A 289 -4.28 -7.41 -16.16
C GLU A 289 -4.97 -6.21 -15.49
N LEU A 290 -4.20 -5.27 -14.93
CA LEU A 290 -4.75 -4.09 -14.27
C LEU A 290 -5.31 -3.10 -15.27
N ASP A 291 -4.69 -2.94 -16.44
CA ASP A 291 -5.21 -2.11 -17.53
C ASP A 291 -6.55 -2.65 -18.02
N THR A 292 -6.68 -3.97 -18.18
CA THR A 292 -7.96 -4.56 -18.59
C THR A 292 -9.06 -4.30 -17.57
N LEU A 293 -8.77 -4.44 -16.26
CA LEU A 293 -9.77 -4.17 -15.23
C LEU A 293 -10.17 -2.69 -15.19
N ALA A 294 -9.22 -1.76 -15.21
CA ALA A 294 -9.50 -0.34 -15.10
C ALA A 294 -10.17 0.24 -16.36
N GLU A 295 -9.65 -0.09 -17.56
CA GLU A 295 -10.18 0.42 -18.81
C GLU A 295 -11.59 -0.13 -19.09
N THR A 296 -11.83 -1.43 -18.82
CA THR A 296 -13.18 -2.00 -18.93
C THR A 296 -14.12 -1.36 -17.90
N ALA A 297 -13.65 -1.04 -16.70
CA ALA A 297 -14.45 -0.35 -15.70
C ALA A 297 -14.90 1.03 -16.17
N TRP A 298 -14.02 1.82 -16.82
CA TRP A 298 -14.38 3.16 -17.33
C TRP A 298 -15.53 3.15 -18.34
N GLU A 299 -15.71 2.05 -19.05
CA GLU A 299 -16.78 1.87 -20.06
C GLU A 299 -18.12 1.46 -19.43
N GLN A 300 -18.15 1.09 -18.13
CA GLN A 300 -19.38 0.63 -17.51
C GLN A 300 -20.25 1.79 -17.01
N PRO A 301 -21.58 1.70 -17.23
CA PRO A 301 -22.52 2.66 -16.66
C PRO A 301 -22.41 2.73 -15.12
N GLY A 302 -22.46 3.94 -14.56
CA GLY A 302 -22.42 4.17 -13.10
C GLY A 302 -21.04 4.06 -12.48
N VAL A 303 -19.98 3.89 -13.27
CA VAL A 303 -18.60 3.99 -12.79
C VAL A 303 -18.18 5.45 -12.75
N ILE A 304 -17.81 5.92 -11.56
CA ILE A 304 -17.34 7.29 -11.35
C ILE A 304 -15.86 7.42 -11.67
N GLY A 305 -15.06 6.40 -11.29
CA GLY A 305 -13.65 6.30 -11.59
C GLY A 305 -13.09 4.94 -11.22
N SER A 306 -11.97 4.56 -11.85
CA SER A 306 -11.27 3.30 -11.61
C SER A 306 -9.78 3.44 -11.86
N ARG A 307 -8.97 2.81 -10.99
CA ARG A 307 -7.51 2.79 -11.09
C ARG A 307 -6.91 1.57 -10.39
N MET A 308 -5.67 1.24 -10.71
CA MET A 308 -4.91 0.31 -9.88
C MET A 308 -4.66 0.92 -8.49
N THR A 309 -4.42 0.07 -7.49
CA THR A 309 -4.03 0.47 -6.15
C THR A 309 -2.83 -0.34 -5.65
N GLY A 310 -2.02 0.29 -4.79
CA GLY A 310 -0.80 -0.28 -4.21
C GLY A 310 0.38 -0.28 -5.18
N ALA A 311 1.28 -1.25 -5.02
CA ALA A 311 2.56 -1.30 -5.75
C ALA A 311 2.45 -1.63 -7.25
N GLY A 312 1.32 -2.14 -7.73
CA GLY A 312 1.17 -2.62 -9.10
C GLY A 312 1.82 -4.00 -9.33
N PHE A 313 2.26 -4.26 -10.57
CA PHE A 313 2.83 -5.54 -11.03
C PHE A 313 1.89 -6.75 -10.87
N GLY A 314 0.60 -6.53 -10.89
CA GLY A 314 -0.51 -7.35 -10.44
C GLY A 314 -1.17 -6.71 -9.23
N GLY A 315 -2.02 -7.44 -8.52
CA GLY A 315 -2.80 -6.91 -7.40
C GLY A 315 -4.18 -6.46 -7.83
N CYS A 316 -4.67 -5.32 -7.37
CA CYS A 316 -6.05 -4.93 -7.55
C CYS A 316 -6.23 -3.58 -8.23
N THR A 317 -7.42 -3.38 -8.77
CA THR A 317 -7.97 -2.05 -9.06
C THR A 317 -9.00 -1.67 -7.99
N VAL A 318 -9.21 -0.39 -7.82
CA VAL A 318 -10.27 0.21 -7.00
C VAL A 318 -11.17 1.04 -7.92
N SER A 319 -12.47 0.79 -7.85
CA SER A 319 -13.48 1.50 -8.62
C SER A 319 -14.54 2.08 -7.68
N ILE A 320 -15.06 3.26 -8.00
CA ILE A 320 -16.23 3.82 -7.35
C ILE A 320 -17.42 3.61 -8.30
N VAL A 321 -18.43 2.88 -7.83
CA VAL A 321 -19.54 2.40 -8.65
C VAL A 321 -20.87 2.74 -7.96
N GLU A 322 -21.84 3.26 -8.71
CA GLU A 322 -23.20 3.51 -8.22
C GLU A 322 -23.85 2.22 -7.71
N ASP A 323 -24.60 2.30 -6.60
CA ASP A 323 -25.14 1.14 -5.88
C ASP A 323 -25.95 0.19 -6.76
N ASP A 324 -26.81 0.73 -7.64
CA ASP A 324 -27.66 -0.07 -8.53
C ASP A 324 -26.96 -0.65 -9.76
N LYS A 325 -25.68 -0.36 -9.93
CA LYS A 325 -24.84 -0.83 -11.04
C LYS A 325 -23.80 -1.87 -10.66
N ILE A 326 -23.60 -2.13 -9.37
CA ILE A 326 -22.51 -2.97 -8.85
C ILE A 326 -22.57 -4.39 -9.42
N ASP A 327 -23.74 -5.04 -9.41
CA ASP A 327 -23.86 -6.42 -9.90
C ASP A 327 -23.53 -6.53 -11.38
N ALA A 328 -24.07 -5.61 -12.20
CA ALA A 328 -23.77 -5.56 -13.64
C ALA A 328 -22.29 -5.22 -13.90
N PHE A 329 -21.70 -4.32 -13.12
CA PHE A 329 -20.28 -4.01 -13.18
C PHE A 329 -19.41 -5.24 -12.93
N ILE A 330 -19.67 -5.98 -11.85
CA ILE A 330 -18.91 -7.20 -11.50
C ILE A 330 -19.02 -8.24 -12.62
N GLU A 331 -20.22 -8.49 -13.14
CA GLU A 331 -20.46 -9.45 -14.21
C GLU A 331 -19.72 -9.03 -15.49
N ASN A 332 -19.92 -7.80 -15.96
CA ASN A 332 -19.36 -7.34 -17.22
C ASN A 332 -17.82 -7.25 -17.19
N VAL A 333 -17.26 -6.58 -16.17
CA VAL A 333 -15.81 -6.45 -16.03
C VAL A 333 -15.17 -7.82 -15.82
N GLY A 334 -15.79 -8.70 -15.02
CA GLY A 334 -15.31 -10.05 -14.76
C GLY A 334 -15.28 -10.92 -16.04
N ASN A 335 -16.32 -10.84 -16.87
CA ASN A 335 -16.39 -11.57 -18.13
C ASN A 335 -15.32 -11.09 -19.12
N VAL A 336 -15.22 -9.78 -19.36
CA VAL A 336 -14.21 -9.20 -20.27
C VAL A 336 -12.79 -9.54 -19.80
N TYR A 337 -12.55 -9.43 -18.49
CA TYR A 337 -11.25 -9.79 -17.92
C TYR A 337 -10.91 -11.26 -18.16
N LYS A 338 -11.83 -12.17 -17.83
CA LYS A 338 -11.63 -13.61 -18.02
C LYS A 338 -11.38 -13.97 -19.47
N ASP A 339 -12.13 -13.37 -20.41
CA ASP A 339 -11.99 -13.62 -21.83
C ASP A 339 -10.65 -13.12 -22.37
N LYS A 340 -10.19 -11.95 -21.91
CA LYS A 340 -8.95 -11.34 -22.39
C LYS A 340 -7.70 -11.90 -21.72
N ILE A 341 -7.78 -12.23 -20.42
CA ILE A 341 -6.63 -12.67 -19.61
C ILE A 341 -6.55 -14.19 -19.47
N GLY A 342 -7.67 -14.91 -19.58
CA GLY A 342 -7.72 -16.37 -19.53
C GLY A 342 -7.98 -16.96 -18.14
N TYR A 343 -8.15 -16.14 -17.10
CA TYR A 343 -8.55 -16.55 -15.75
C TYR A 343 -9.40 -15.46 -15.08
N ALA A 344 -10.16 -15.82 -14.05
CA ALA A 344 -11.08 -14.90 -13.42
C ALA A 344 -10.39 -13.92 -12.46
N ALA A 345 -10.94 -12.71 -12.35
CA ALA A 345 -10.69 -11.79 -11.25
C ALA A 345 -11.67 -12.07 -10.09
N ASP A 346 -11.29 -11.68 -8.87
CA ASP A 346 -12.17 -11.69 -7.71
C ASP A 346 -12.61 -10.26 -7.37
N PHE A 347 -13.86 -10.10 -6.91
CA PHE A 347 -14.43 -8.80 -6.61
C PHE A 347 -14.86 -8.72 -5.15
N TYR A 348 -14.64 -7.56 -4.53
CA TYR A 348 -14.99 -7.25 -3.16
C TYR A 348 -15.67 -5.88 -3.11
N VAL A 349 -16.87 -5.83 -2.51
CA VAL A 349 -17.60 -4.58 -2.28
C VAL A 349 -17.34 -4.16 -0.83
N VAL A 350 -16.83 -2.95 -0.63
CA VAL A 350 -16.41 -2.44 0.69
C VAL A 350 -16.99 -1.05 0.97
#